data_2727843d2577d41931f04e8f0575ef33
#
_entry.id   2727843d2577d41931f04e8f0575ef33
#
_cell.length_a   1.000
_cell.length_b   1.000
_cell.length_c   1.000
_cell.angle_alpha   90.00
_cell.angle_beta   90.00
_cell.angle_gamma   90.00
#
_symmetry.space_group_name_H-M   'P 1'
#
loop_
_entity.id
_entity.type
_entity.pdbx_description
1 polymer ?
#
loop_
_entity_poly.entity_id
_entity_poly.type
_entity_poly.pdbx_seq_one_letter_code
_entity_poly.pdbx_strand_id
1 'polypeptide(L)'
;MIEDYRSAQRAGQRAYRVNVARGQSPYLAVLDDILTDVDIVAQEPLGLVDIPAESIVGTKTAGRHTAFASNFMPLLDDDTEFAVKWSNLCDAHLEEGIHTPIIAFEYLNKFYVQEGNKRVSVLKYYEAVKIPGTVTRLIPAKNDTLENKLYYEFLDFYKFSRINYVSFSRLGGYAKLQALACKATGEAWTEDDRLNFSSLYTMFSQQFYALGGGSLGLTPGDALLVYLSVYRYADACESTPTKVRENLARLWDCLLYTSDAADEGL
;
A
#
# COMPACT_ATOMS: atom_id res chain seq x y z
N MET A 1 14.05 19.09 12.06
CA MET A 1 14.24 20.55 12.24
C MET A 1 13.08 21.32 11.60
N ILE A 2 12.92 22.63 11.89
CA ILE A 2 11.77 23.44 11.41
C ILE A 2 11.72 23.56 9.89
N GLU A 3 12.86 23.49 9.21
CA GLU A 3 12.92 23.53 7.74
C GLU A 3 12.30 22.29 7.09
N ASP A 4 12.50 21.09 7.70
CA ASP A 4 11.87 19.85 7.24
C ASP A 4 10.36 19.93 7.42
N TYR A 5 9.90 20.47 8.56
CA TYR A 5 8.49 20.72 8.78
C TYR A 5 7.88 21.63 7.71
N ARG A 6 8.53 22.77 7.40
CA ARG A 6 8.10 23.69 6.35
C ARG A 6 8.10 23.03 4.96
N SER A 7 9.06 22.17 4.69
CA SER A 7 9.11 21.41 3.44
C SER A 7 7.94 20.40 3.35
N ALA A 8 7.70 19.64 4.43
CA ALA A 8 6.59 18.72 4.54
C ALA A 8 5.23 19.47 4.44
N GLN A 9 5.09 20.62 5.10
CA GLN A 9 3.90 21.46 5.03
C GLN A 9 3.61 21.94 3.60
N ARG A 10 4.65 22.40 2.86
CA ARG A 10 4.48 22.75 1.45
C ARG A 10 4.02 21.57 0.59
N ALA A 11 4.52 20.36 0.89
CA ALA A 11 4.05 19.15 0.21
C ALA A 11 2.59 18.84 0.57
N GLY A 12 2.19 19.00 1.82
CA GLY A 12 0.79 18.89 2.29
C GLY A 12 -0.13 19.88 1.59
N GLN A 13 0.27 21.15 1.55
CA GLN A 13 -0.51 22.21 0.87
C GLN A 13 -0.67 21.95 -0.64
N ARG A 14 0.36 21.39 -1.31
CA ARG A 14 0.24 20.98 -2.73
C ARG A 14 -0.77 19.86 -2.90
N ALA A 15 -0.68 18.80 -2.08
CA ALA A 15 -1.62 17.68 -2.13
C ALA A 15 -3.06 18.15 -1.85
N TYR A 16 -3.24 19.01 -0.85
CA TYR A 16 -4.52 19.64 -0.52
C TYR A 16 -5.15 20.32 -1.76
N ARG A 17 -4.39 21.22 -2.42
CA ARG A 17 -4.87 21.96 -3.60
C ARG A 17 -5.23 21.04 -4.77
N VAL A 18 -4.42 20.00 -5.01
CA VAL A 18 -4.67 19.02 -6.07
C VAL A 18 -5.98 18.26 -5.82
N ASN A 19 -6.22 17.81 -4.58
CA ASN A 19 -7.44 17.08 -4.26
C ASN A 19 -8.68 17.97 -4.33
N VAL A 20 -8.60 19.21 -3.81
CA VAL A 20 -9.69 20.18 -3.95
C VAL A 20 -10.03 20.45 -5.42
N ALA A 21 -9.03 20.63 -6.28
CA ALA A 21 -9.23 20.84 -7.71
C ALA A 21 -9.86 19.64 -8.42
N ARG A 22 -9.72 18.43 -7.86
CA ARG A 22 -10.33 17.18 -8.36
C ARG A 22 -11.68 16.87 -7.72
N GLY A 23 -12.19 17.72 -6.82
CA GLY A 23 -13.41 17.45 -6.07
C GLY A 23 -13.28 16.32 -5.03
N GLN A 24 -12.05 15.98 -4.63
CA GLN A 24 -11.75 14.93 -3.66
C GLN A 24 -11.49 15.54 -2.27
N SER A 25 -11.70 14.73 -1.21
CA SER A 25 -11.34 15.16 0.13
C SER A 25 -9.84 15.47 0.22
N PRO A 26 -9.46 16.66 0.69
CA PRO A 26 -8.06 17.03 0.82
C PRO A 26 -7.39 16.49 2.08
N TYR A 27 -8.17 15.93 3.00
CA TYR A 27 -7.73 15.45 4.31
C TYR A 27 -7.58 13.92 4.34
N LEU A 28 -7.06 13.40 5.47
CA LEU A 28 -7.01 11.96 5.70
C LEU A 28 -8.42 11.36 5.69
N ALA A 29 -8.56 10.20 5.08
CA ALA A 29 -9.78 9.42 5.18
C ALA A 29 -10.00 8.98 6.64
N VAL A 30 -11.25 8.95 7.10
CA VAL A 30 -11.63 8.56 8.45
C VAL A 30 -12.33 7.21 8.40
N LEU A 31 -11.77 6.21 9.07
CA LEU A 31 -12.31 4.85 9.04
C LEU A 31 -13.70 4.77 9.67
N ASP A 32 -13.92 5.47 10.79
CA ASP A 32 -15.22 5.46 11.47
C ASP A 32 -16.34 6.00 10.57
N ASP A 33 -16.04 6.98 9.69
CA ASP A 33 -17.02 7.50 8.72
C ASP A 33 -17.28 6.47 7.61
N ILE A 34 -16.23 5.76 7.15
CA ILE A 34 -16.34 4.71 6.12
C ILE A 34 -17.16 3.53 6.65
N LEU A 35 -17.05 3.20 7.92
CA LEU A 35 -17.73 2.05 8.53
C LEU A 35 -19.16 2.33 9.01
N THR A 36 -19.68 3.54 8.83
CA THR A 36 -21.01 3.95 9.37
C THR A 36 -22.12 2.97 8.97
N ASP A 37 -22.10 2.48 7.72
CA ASP A 37 -23.12 1.57 7.18
C ASP A 37 -22.51 0.20 6.78
N VAL A 38 -21.36 -0.17 7.38
CA VAL A 38 -20.67 -1.42 7.08
C VAL A 38 -20.84 -2.41 8.22
N ASP A 39 -21.32 -3.61 7.90
CA ASP A 39 -21.37 -4.72 8.84
C ASP A 39 -20.01 -5.41 8.94
N ILE A 40 -19.37 -5.31 10.10
CA ILE A 40 -18.10 -5.98 10.43
C ILE A 40 -18.39 -7.29 11.12
N VAL A 41 -18.13 -8.40 10.44
CA VAL A 41 -18.41 -9.75 10.93
C VAL A 41 -17.30 -10.34 11.79
N ALA A 42 -16.08 -9.84 11.70
CA ALA A 42 -14.97 -10.29 12.54
C ALA A 42 -13.90 -9.21 12.70
N GLN A 43 -13.16 -9.30 13.82
CA GLN A 43 -11.95 -8.52 14.07
C GLN A 43 -10.82 -9.49 14.42
N GLU A 44 -9.74 -9.45 13.66
CA GLU A 44 -8.59 -10.34 13.80
C GLU A 44 -7.34 -9.55 14.19
N PRO A 45 -6.73 -9.81 15.35
CA PRO A 45 -5.44 -9.23 15.69
C PRO A 45 -4.35 -9.87 14.80
N LEU A 46 -3.69 -9.07 13.98
CA LEU A 46 -2.56 -9.53 13.16
C LEU A 46 -1.23 -9.46 13.91
N GLY A 47 -1.20 -8.77 15.06
CA GLY A 47 0.04 -8.49 15.79
C GLY A 47 0.91 -7.44 15.10
N LEU A 48 2.23 -7.58 15.25
CA LEU A 48 3.20 -6.69 14.61
C LEU A 48 3.34 -7.05 13.12
N VAL A 49 3.11 -6.07 12.26
CA VAL A 49 3.13 -6.21 10.79
C VAL A 49 3.94 -5.08 10.19
N ASP A 50 4.73 -5.38 9.17
CA ASP A 50 5.33 -4.38 8.29
C ASP A 50 4.28 -3.91 7.28
N ILE A 51 3.75 -2.71 7.49
CA ILE A 51 2.70 -2.14 6.66
C ILE A 51 3.33 -1.39 5.49
N PRO A 52 2.96 -1.69 4.22
CA PRO A 52 3.37 -0.86 3.09
C PRO A 52 2.95 0.60 3.32
N ALA A 53 3.89 1.54 3.27
CA ALA A 53 3.59 2.93 3.58
C ALA A 53 2.52 3.53 2.67
N GLU A 54 2.47 3.10 1.40
CA GLU A 54 1.45 3.51 0.43
C GLU A 54 0.03 3.04 0.81
N SER A 55 -0.08 1.89 1.49
CA SER A 55 -1.37 1.33 1.93
C SER A 55 -1.94 2.02 3.19
N ILE A 56 -1.15 2.88 3.85
CA ILE A 56 -1.64 3.71 4.97
C ILE A 56 -2.32 4.95 4.39
N VAL A 57 -3.64 4.97 4.40
CA VAL A 57 -4.46 5.96 3.67
C VAL A 57 -5.23 6.93 4.58
N GLY A 58 -5.34 6.63 5.87
CA GLY A 58 -6.19 7.44 6.74
C GLY A 58 -5.96 7.22 8.23
N THR A 59 -6.85 7.80 8.99
CA THR A 59 -6.90 7.69 10.45
C THR A 59 -8.18 7.01 10.91
N LYS A 60 -8.18 6.40 12.10
CA LYS A 60 -9.38 5.73 12.63
C LYS A 60 -10.49 6.72 12.94
N THR A 61 -10.16 7.82 13.61
CA THR A 61 -11.14 8.81 14.11
C THR A 61 -10.94 10.18 13.49
N ALA A 62 -11.99 10.99 13.45
CA ALA A 62 -11.96 12.34 12.91
C ALA A 62 -11.14 13.36 13.74
N GLY A 63 -10.72 13.04 14.96
CA GLY A 63 -10.23 14.00 15.94
C GLY A 63 -9.12 14.96 15.50
N ARG A 64 -8.24 14.57 14.58
CA ARG A 64 -7.16 15.41 14.04
C ARG A 64 -6.89 15.15 12.55
N HIS A 65 -7.85 14.61 11.81
CA HIS A 65 -7.65 14.27 10.39
C HIS A 65 -7.33 15.51 9.55
N THR A 66 -7.86 16.69 9.91
CA THR A 66 -7.61 17.96 9.21
C THR A 66 -6.24 18.58 9.50
N ALA A 67 -5.48 18.06 10.46
CA ALA A 67 -4.10 18.48 10.70
C ALA A 67 -3.13 17.98 9.60
N PHE A 68 -3.59 17.05 8.76
CA PHE A 68 -2.83 16.44 7.69
C PHE A 68 -3.59 16.51 6.36
N ALA A 69 -2.85 16.66 5.27
CA ALA A 69 -3.37 16.40 3.94
C ALA A 69 -3.52 14.87 3.71
N SER A 70 -4.21 14.47 2.66
CA SER A 70 -4.45 13.07 2.30
C SER A 70 -3.18 12.21 2.17
N ASN A 71 -2.03 12.84 1.91
CA ASN A 71 -0.71 12.20 1.84
C ASN A 71 0.02 12.14 3.21
N PHE A 72 -0.66 12.41 4.32
CA PHE A 72 -0.11 12.52 5.68
C PHE A 72 0.83 13.71 5.92
N MET A 73 1.07 14.58 4.95
CA MET A 73 1.88 15.75 5.19
C MET A 73 1.12 16.82 6.01
N PRO A 74 1.83 17.54 6.91
CA PRO A 74 1.19 18.49 7.81
C PRO A 74 0.57 19.68 7.07
N LEU A 75 -0.51 20.23 7.65
CA LEU A 75 -1.20 21.44 7.15
C LEU A 75 -1.17 22.59 8.14
N LEU A 76 -0.92 22.32 9.43
CA LEU A 76 -0.91 23.33 10.48
C LEU A 76 0.33 24.25 10.37
N ASP A 77 0.24 25.46 10.92
CA ASP A 77 1.31 26.43 10.89
C ASP A 77 2.52 26.00 11.74
N ASP A 78 3.69 26.55 11.41
CA ASP A 78 4.98 26.15 11.97
C ASP A 78 5.25 26.69 13.38
N ASP A 79 4.41 27.59 13.90
CA ASP A 79 4.42 28.13 15.27
C ASP A 79 3.59 27.27 16.25
N THR A 80 2.99 26.18 15.80
CA THR A 80 2.13 25.32 16.61
C THR A 80 2.90 24.29 17.42
N GLU A 81 2.33 23.87 18.57
CA GLU A 81 2.83 22.71 19.32
C GLU A 81 2.90 21.44 18.46
N PHE A 82 2.03 21.34 17.47
CA PHE A 82 2.06 20.25 16.50
C PHE A 82 3.36 20.24 15.71
N ALA A 83 3.78 21.40 15.18
CA ALA A 83 5.00 21.55 14.40
C ALA A 83 6.25 21.23 15.24
N VAL A 84 6.29 21.69 16.50
CA VAL A 84 7.37 21.36 17.43
C VAL A 84 7.47 19.85 17.64
N LYS A 85 6.35 19.17 17.94
CA LYS A 85 6.33 17.71 18.14
C LYS A 85 6.69 16.92 16.89
N TRP A 86 6.30 17.43 15.72
CA TRP A 86 6.65 16.81 14.44
C TRP A 86 8.14 16.96 14.15
N SER A 87 8.70 18.15 14.38
CA SER A 87 10.13 18.41 14.19
C SER A 87 11.00 17.56 15.13
N ASN A 88 10.60 17.43 16.41
CA ASN A 88 11.31 16.57 17.36
C ASN A 88 11.31 15.08 16.92
N LEU A 89 10.21 14.60 16.29
CA LEU A 89 10.17 13.26 15.71
C LEU A 89 11.08 13.12 14.48
N CYS A 90 11.23 14.19 13.70
CA CYS A 90 12.20 14.24 12.60
C CYS A 90 13.63 14.09 13.13
N ASP A 91 13.99 14.85 14.17
CA ASP A 91 15.32 14.82 14.75
C ASP A 91 15.62 13.42 15.33
N ALA A 92 14.68 12.86 16.09
CA ALA A 92 14.79 11.50 16.60
C ALA A 92 14.92 10.44 15.46
N HIS A 93 14.21 10.63 14.34
CA HIS A 93 14.32 9.72 13.20
C HIS A 93 15.71 9.77 12.57
N LEU A 94 16.31 10.95 12.46
CA LEU A 94 17.64 11.13 11.88
C LEU A 94 18.77 10.63 12.81
N GLU A 95 18.55 10.72 14.12
CA GLU A 95 19.55 10.29 15.14
C GLU A 95 19.54 8.76 15.37
N GLU A 96 18.37 8.20 15.59
CA GLU A 96 18.26 6.78 16.02
C GLU A 96 17.17 5.98 15.27
N GLY A 97 16.38 6.63 14.41
CA GLY A 97 15.23 6.03 13.73
C GLY A 97 13.97 5.98 14.60
N ILE A 98 12.82 5.85 13.94
CA ILE A 98 11.52 5.66 14.61
C ILE A 98 11.21 4.17 14.65
N HIS A 99 11.41 3.53 15.81
CA HIS A 99 11.19 2.09 16.00
C HIS A 99 9.87 1.74 16.67
N THR A 100 9.22 2.71 17.33
CA THR A 100 7.94 2.47 18.02
C THR A 100 6.85 2.18 16.99
N PRO A 101 6.22 0.98 17.01
CA PRO A 101 5.16 0.65 16.07
C PRO A 101 3.96 1.60 16.20
N ILE A 102 3.29 1.85 15.09
CA ILE A 102 2.00 2.52 15.10
C ILE A 102 0.90 1.53 15.53
N ILE A 103 -0.28 2.03 15.93
CA ILE A 103 -1.48 1.21 16.10
C ILE A 103 -2.40 1.54 14.94
N ALA A 104 -2.83 0.51 14.20
CA ALA A 104 -3.66 0.69 13.01
C ALA A 104 -4.74 -0.38 12.88
N PHE A 105 -5.80 -0.03 12.15
CA PHE A 105 -6.79 -0.97 11.65
C PHE A 105 -6.58 -1.22 10.16
N GLU A 106 -6.73 -2.47 9.74
CA GLU A 106 -6.78 -2.83 8.33
C GLU A 106 -8.24 -3.07 7.93
N TYR A 107 -8.67 -2.44 6.84
CA TYR A 107 -9.96 -2.63 6.21
C TYR A 107 -9.80 -2.59 4.69
N LEU A 108 -10.18 -3.67 4.01
CA LEU A 108 -10.07 -3.84 2.55
C LEU A 108 -8.66 -3.52 2.01
N ASN A 109 -7.62 -4.08 2.66
CA ASN A 109 -6.19 -3.89 2.34
C ASN A 109 -5.68 -2.44 2.49
N LYS A 110 -6.46 -1.56 3.09
CA LYS A 110 -6.09 -0.19 3.44
C LYS A 110 -5.90 -0.07 4.94
N PHE A 111 -4.93 0.72 5.37
CA PHE A 111 -4.61 0.86 6.78
C PHE A 111 -4.95 2.26 7.28
N TYR A 112 -5.57 2.30 8.47
CA TYR A 112 -6.06 3.51 9.12
C TYR A 112 -5.45 3.61 10.50
N VAL A 113 -4.72 4.67 10.75
CA VAL A 113 -3.92 4.88 11.96
C VAL A 113 -4.82 5.26 13.14
N GLN A 114 -4.79 4.49 14.21
CA GLN A 114 -5.40 4.87 15.48
C GLN A 114 -4.44 5.71 16.31
N GLU A 115 -3.14 5.30 16.38
CA GLU A 115 -2.11 6.00 17.10
C GLU A 115 -0.82 6.06 16.28
N GLY A 116 -0.24 7.26 16.19
CA GLY A 116 1.03 7.47 15.51
C GLY A 116 0.95 8.25 14.20
N ASN A 117 -0.12 9.01 13.92
CA ASN A 117 -0.24 9.82 12.69
C ASN A 117 0.99 10.69 12.40
N LYS A 118 1.62 11.31 13.43
CA LYS A 118 2.86 12.09 13.23
C LYS A 118 4.04 11.21 12.87
N ARG A 119 4.15 9.99 13.45
CA ARG A 119 5.17 9.00 13.08
C ARG A 119 5.03 8.59 11.62
N VAL A 120 3.81 8.29 11.18
CA VAL A 120 3.51 8.01 9.76
C VAL A 120 3.88 9.19 8.88
N SER A 121 3.54 10.41 9.29
CA SER A 121 3.86 11.64 8.55
C SER A 121 5.38 11.80 8.33
N VAL A 122 6.18 11.68 9.39
CA VAL A 122 7.64 11.77 9.31
C VAL A 122 8.21 10.65 8.45
N LEU A 123 7.79 9.39 8.68
CA LEU A 123 8.28 8.25 7.91
C LEU A 123 7.94 8.35 6.42
N LYS A 124 6.72 8.81 6.07
CA LYS A 124 6.36 9.09 4.67
C LYS A 124 7.14 10.26 4.08
N TYR A 125 7.47 11.28 4.86
CA TYR A 125 8.30 12.40 4.40
C TYR A 125 9.72 11.93 4.01
N TYR A 126 10.26 10.94 4.73
CA TYR A 126 11.54 10.29 4.42
C TYR A 126 11.39 9.05 3.51
N GLU A 127 10.27 8.93 2.81
CA GLU A 127 10.03 7.90 1.78
C GLU A 127 10.17 6.46 2.30
N ALA A 128 9.81 6.23 3.57
CA ALA A 128 9.80 4.88 4.11
C ALA A 128 8.91 3.95 3.27
N VAL A 129 9.44 2.80 2.88
CA VAL A 129 8.71 1.79 2.09
C VAL A 129 7.72 1.02 2.96
N LYS A 130 8.12 0.74 4.21
CA LYS A 130 7.32 0.00 5.19
C LYS A 130 7.33 0.72 6.53
N ILE A 131 6.25 0.61 7.27
CA ILE A 131 6.09 1.18 8.62
C ILE A 131 5.61 0.07 9.56
N PRO A 132 6.34 -0.23 10.65
CA PRO A 132 5.92 -1.25 11.60
C PRO A 132 4.67 -0.80 12.36
N GLY A 133 3.69 -1.68 12.47
CA GLY A 133 2.44 -1.41 13.18
C GLY A 133 1.83 -2.63 13.84
N THR A 134 1.21 -2.42 15.00
CA THR A 134 0.30 -3.40 15.60
C THR A 134 -1.06 -3.22 14.95
N VAL A 135 -1.52 -4.25 14.24
CA VAL A 135 -2.67 -4.16 13.35
C VAL A 135 -3.82 -5.05 13.84
N THR A 136 -5.03 -4.49 13.80
CA THR A 136 -6.29 -5.25 13.89
C THR A 136 -6.99 -5.19 12.55
N ARG A 137 -7.28 -6.35 11.97
CA ARG A 137 -8.03 -6.50 10.71
C ARG A 137 -9.52 -6.46 10.98
N LEU A 138 -10.25 -5.64 10.22
CA LEU A 138 -11.72 -5.60 10.22
C LEU A 138 -12.24 -6.32 8.99
N ILE A 139 -12.98 -7.40 9.19
CA ILE A 139 -13.54 -8.21 8.10
C ILE A 139 -15.00 -7.79 7.90
N PRO A 140 -15.33 -7.15 6.75
CA PRO A 140 -16.73 -6.81 6.43
C PRO A 140 -17.53 -8.06 6.07
N ALA A 141 -18.84 -7.99 6.17
CA ALA A 141 -19.73 -9.00 5.59
C ALA A 141 -19.48 -9.14 4.07
N LYS A 142 -19.68 -10.37 3.55
CA LYS A 142 -19.59 -10.60 2.10
C LYS A 142 -20.71 -9.86 1.37
N ASN A 143 -20.35 -9.22 0.27
CA ASN A 143 -21.27 -8.57 -0.63
C ASN A 143 -20.84 -8.78 -2.11
N ASP A 144 -21.64 -8.26 -3.05
CA ASP A 144 -21.42 -8.48 -4.47
C ASP A 144 -20.47 -7.49 -5.15
N THR A 145 -19.92 -6.52 -4.40
CA THR A 145 -18.95 -5.58 -4.98
C THR A 145 -17.65 -6.27 -5.34
N LEU A 146 -17.01 -5.81 -6.42
CA LEU A 146 -15.72 -6.35 -6.85
C LEU A 146 -14.65 -6.19 -5.76
N GLU A 147 -14.61 -5.03 -5.08
CA GLU A 147 -13.63 -4.76 -4.01
C GLU A 147 -13.75 -5.77 -2.86
N ASN A 148 -14.99 -6.09 -2.44
CA ASN A 148 -15.23 -7.09 -1.38
C ASN A 148 -14.85 -8.50 -1.82
N LYS A 149 -15.19 -8.89 -3.06
CA LYS A 149 -14.81 -10.21 -3.63
C LYS A 149 -13.29 -10.35 -3.71
N LEU A 150 -12.60 -9.34 -4.21
CA LEU A 150 -11.13 -9.31 -4.28
C LEU A 150 -10.51 -9.39 -2.88
N TYR A 151 -11.11 -8.70 -1.89
CA TYR A 151 -10.64 -8.76 -0.52
C TYR A 151 -10.77 -10.17 0.08
N TYR A 152 -11.86 -10.88 -0.20
CA TYR A 152 -12.00 -12.26 0.26
C TYR A 152 -11.02 -13.22 -0.41
N GLU A 153 -10.72 -13.05 -1.70
CA GLU A 153 -9.62 -13.79 -2.34
C GLU A 153 -8.26 -13.47 -1.69
N PHE A 154 -8.02 -12.20 -1.36
CA PHE A 154 -6.83 -11.81 -0.61
C PHE A 154 -6.76 -12.49 0.76
N LEU A 155 -7.85 -12.52 1.53
CA LEU A 155 -7.88 -13.18 2.84
C LEU A 155 -7.53 -14.67 2.73
N ASP A 156 -8.05 -15.35 1.73
CA ASP A 156 -7.73 -16.75 1.48
C ASP A 156 -6.26 -16.95 1.10
N PHE A 157 -5.71 -16.10 0.24
CA PHE A 157 -4.29 -16.11 -0.11
C PHE A 157 -3.39 -15.78 1.11
N TYR A 158 -3.77 -14.78 1.91
CA TYR A 158 -3.00 -14.34 3.08
C TYR A 158 -2.86 -15.43 4.14
N LYS A 159 -3.87 -16.30 4.31
CA LYS A 159 -3.82 -17.44 5.26
C LYS A 159 -2.57 -18.29 5.07
N PHE A 160 -2.17 -18.50 3.83
CA PHE A 160 -1.05 -19.39 3.46
C PHE A 160 0.23 -18.63 3.15
N SER A 161 0.12 -17.46 2.51
CA SER A 161 1.30 -16.70 2.07
C SER A 161 1.86 -15.76 3.12
N ARG A 162 1.01 -15.16 3.96
CA ARG A 162 1.34 -14.05 4.85
C ARG A 162 1.85 -12.81 4.10
N ILE A 163 1.53 -12.68 2.81
CA ILE A 163 1.90 -11.54 1.96
C ILE A 163 0.74 -10.55 1.94
N ASN A 164 1.01 -9.29 2.29
CA ASN A 164 0.01 -8.22 2.43
C ASN A 164 0.25 -7.00 1.52
N TYR A 165 1.17 -7.11 0.56
CA TYR A 165 1.61 -5.97 -0.26
C TYR A 165 1.34 -6.16 -1.75
N VAL A 166 0.77 -7.28 -2.18
CA VAL A 166 0.34 -7.52 -3.56
C VAL A 166 -1.17 -7.34 -3.68
N SER A 167 -1.61 -6.67 -4.73
CA SER A 167 -3.03 -6.48 -5.03
C SER A 167 -3.30 -6.72 -6.51
N PHE A 168 -4.53 -7.12 -6.81
CA PHE A 168 -5.01 -7.36 -8.17
C PHE A 168 -6.28 -6.54 -8.42
N SER A 169 -6.50 -6.15 -9.67
CA SER A 169 -7.72 -5.47 -10.10
C SER A 169 -8.84 -6.43 -10.52
N ARG A 170 -8.52 -7.72 -10.70
CA ARG A 170 -9.44 -8.75 -11.21
C ARG A 170 -9.45 -9.99 -10.32
N LEU A 171 -10.60 -10.66 -10.26
CA LEU A 171 -10.75 -11.93 -9.57
C LEU A 171 -9.85 -13.02 -10.18
N GLY A 172 -9.42 -13.96 -9.34
CA GLY A 172 -8.54 -15.07 -9.71
C GLY A 172 -7.05 -14.71 -9.73
N GLY A 173 -6.67 -13.44 -9.50
CA GLY A 173 -5.28 -12.99 -9.52
C GLY A 173 -4.42 -13.69 -8.48
N TYR A 174 -4.91 -13.84 -7.25
CA TYR A 174 -4.18 -14.53 -6.17
C TYR A 174 -3.96 -16.02 -6.46
N ALA A 175 -4.98 -16.71 -6.96
CA ALA A 175 -4.86 -18.12 -7.34
C ALA A 175 -3.87 -18.31 -8.50
N LYS A 176 -3.91 -17.42 -9.50
CA LYS A 176 -2.97 -17.42 -10.63
C LYS A 176 -1.53 -17.16 -10.17
N LEU A 177 -1.33 -16.19 -9.26
CA LEU A 177 0.00 -15.94 -8.68
C LEU A 177 0.54 -17.17 -7.97
N GLN A 178 -0.28 -17.83 -7.15
CA GLN A 178 0.12 -19.03 -6.42
C GLN A 178 0.55 -20.16 -7.39
N ALA A 179 -0.21 -20.38 -8.45
CA ALA A 179 0.12 -21.37 -9.48
C ALA A 179 1.42 -21.01 -10.22
N LEU A 180 1.62 -19.75 -10.61
CA LEU A 180 2.84 -19.29 -11.30
C LEU A 180 4.08 -19.34 -10.40
N ALA A 181 3.92 -19.16 -9.08
CA ALA A 181 4.97 -19.36 -8.09
C ALA A 181 5.22 -20.83 -7.74
N CYS A 182 4.62 -21.77 -8.48
CA CYS A 182 4.72 -23.22 -8.29
C CYS A 182 4.27 -23.68 -6.89
N LYS A 183 3.26 -23.03 -6.30
CA LYS A 183 2.66 -23.41 -5.03
C LYS A 183 1.33 -24.10 -5.24
N ALA A 184 1.13 -25.22 -4.55
CA ALA A 184 -0.16 -25.91 -4.56
C ALA A 184 -1.23 -25.08 -3.83
N THR A 185 -2.49 -25.30 -4.16
CA THR A 185 -3.60 -24.65 -3.49
C THR A 185 -3.59 -25.01 -2.00
N GLY A 186 -3.56 -23.98 -1.14
CA GLY A 186 -3.50 -24.16 0.32
C GLY A 186 -2.11 -24.49 0.87
N GLU A 187 -1.07 -24.52 0.05
CA GLU A 187 0.31 -24.70 0.51
C GLU A 187 0.82 -23.44 1.23
N ALA A 188 1.35 -23.62 2.44
CA ALA A 188 1.94 -22.54 3.19
C ALA A 188 3.28 -22.11 2.57
N TRP A 189 3.47 -20.80 2.42
CA TRP A 189 4.73 -20.24 1.97
C TRP A 189 5.76 -20.22 3.09
N THR A 190 6.95 -20.73 2.82
CA THR A 190 8.08 -20.69 3.75
C THR A 190 8.61 -19.25 3.90
N GLU A 191 9.51 -19.04 4.82
CA GLU A 191 10.18 -17.75 4.97
C GLU A 191 11.00 -17.40 3.71
N ASP A 192 11.71 -18.39 3.14
CA ASP A 192 12.47 -18.20 1.90
C ASP A 192 11.57 -17.86 0.71
N ASP A 193 10.39 -18.49 0.59
CA ASP A 193 9.41 -18.15 -0.45
C ASP A 193 8.99 -16.68 -0.34
N ARG A 194 8.70 -16.22 0.89
CA ARG A 194 8.30 -14.82 1.14
C ARG A 194 9.43 -13.84 0.84
N LEU A 195 10.66 -14.16 1.20
CA LEU A 195 11.83 -13.32 0.92
C LEU A 195 12.09 -13.23 -0.59
N ASN A 196 12.08 -14.35 -1.29
CA ASN A 196 12.27 -14.39 -2.73
C ASN A 196 11.18 -13.61 -3.47
N PHE A 197 9.92 -13.82 -3.08
CA PHE A 197 8.81 -13.08 -3.68
C PHE A 197 8.88 -11.59 -3.35
N SER A 198 9.21 -11.20 -2.12
CA SER A 198 9.35 -9.79 -1.72
C SER A 198 10.43 -9.08 -2.55
N SER A 199 11.57 -9.74 -2.75
CA SER A 199 12.66 -9.21 -3.57
C SER A 199 12.24 -9.03 -5.02
N LEU A 200 11.63 -10.07 -5.61
CA LEU A 200 11.10 -10.03 -6.98
C LEU A 200 10.04 -8.93 -7.13
N TYR A 201 9.03 -8.89 -6.25
CA TYR A 201 7.92 -7.94 -6.37
C TYR A 201 8.38 -6.49 -6.21
N THR A 202 9.29 -6.23 -5.28
CA THR A 202 9.86 -4.89 -5.07
C THR A 202 10.63 -4.44 -6.30
N MET A 203 11.55 -5.28 -6.79
CA MET A 203 12.33 -4.99 -8.00
C MET A 203 11.43 -4.80 -9.22
N PHE A 204 10.46 -5.70 -9.42
CA PHE A 204 9.52 -5.63 -10.53
C PHE A 204 8.69 -4.34 -10.49
N SER A 205 8.08 -4.03 -9.34
CA SER A 205 7.23 -2.84 -9.18
C SER A 205 8.01 -1.54 -9.45
N GLN A 206 9.26 -1.45 -8.98
CA GLN A 206 10.12 -0.29 -9.28
C GLN A 206 10.36 -0.14 -10.79
N GLN A 207 10.66 -1.22 -11.51
CA GLN A 207 10.88 -1.16 -12.95
C GLN A 207 9.58 -0.89 -13.72
N PHE A 208 8.45 -1.45 -13.27
CA PHE A 208 7.13 -1.19 -13.85
C PHE A 208 6.75 0.30 -13.76
N TYR A 209 6.89 0.91 -12.58
CA TYR A 209 6.63 2.34 -12.42
C TYR A 209 7.64 3.22 -13.17
N ALA A 210 8.93 2.85 -13.21
CA ALA A 210 9.96 3.58 -13.94
C ALA A 210 9.72 3.58 -15.45
N LEU A 211 9.00 2.59 -16.00
CA LEU A 211 8.58 2.54 -17.41
C LEU A 211 7.23 3.25 -17.67
N GLY A 212 6.60 3.82 -16.64
CA GLY A 212 5.31 4.50 -16.78
C GLY A 212 4.09 3.63 -16.51
N GLY A 213 4.25 2.46 -15.88
CA GLY A 213 3.18 1.52 -15.60
C GLY A 213 2.03 2.08 -14.77
N GLY A 214 2.28 3.12 -13.97
CA GLY A 214 1.23 3.80 -13.20
C GLY A 214 0.15 4.48 -14.05
N SER A 215 0.38 4.70 -15.34
CA SER A 215 -0.61 5.26 -16.27
C SER A 215 -1.49 4.20 -16.95
N LEU A 216 -1.19 2.91 -16.75
CA LEU A 216 -1.89 1.82 -17.43
C LEU A 216 -3.21 1.39 -16.74
N GLY A 217 -3.53 1.93 -15.56
CA GLY A 217 -4.69 1.46 -14.79
C GLY A 217 -4.56 0.04 -14.22
N LEU A 218 -3.39 -0.61 -14.40
CA LEU A 218 -3.07 -1.93 -13.88
C LEU A 218 -2.35 -1.82 -12.53
N THR A 219 -2.60 -2.75 -11.63
CA THR A 219 -1.75 -2.91 -10.45
C THR A 219 -0.41 -3.56 -10.85
N PRO A 220 0.67 -3.34 -10.07
CA PRO A 220 1.91 -4.10 -10.28
C PRO A 220 1.70 -5.62 -10.20
N GLY A 221 0.72 -6.08 -9.41
CA GLY A 221 0.33 -7.48 -9.34
C GLY A 221 -0.22 -8.02 -10.66
N ASP A 222 -1.14 -7.28 -11.30
CA ASP A 222 -1.68 -7.66 -12.61
C ASP A 222 -0.58 -7.75 -13.67
N ALA A 223 0.30 -6.75 -13.70
CA ALA A 223 1.44 -6.72 -14.61
C ALA A 223 2.43 -7.87 -14.34
N LEU A 224 2.66 -8.22 -13.06
CA LEU A 224 3.49 -9.36 -12.68
C LEU A 224 2.91 -10.69 -13.17
N LEU A 225 1.58 -10.88 -13.14
CA LEU A 225 0.97 -12.08 -13.70
C LEU A 225 1.23 -12.22 -15.20
N VAL A 226 1.19 -11.13 -15.96
CA VAL A 226 1.56 -11.13 -17.38
C VAL A 226 3.03 -11.50 -17.54
N TYR A 227 3.91 -10.89 -16.75
CA TYR A 227 5.34 -11.17 -16.77
C TYR A 227 5.64 -12.65 -16.47
N LEU A 228 5.08 -13.20 -15.39
CA LEU A 228 5.30 -14.59 -14.96
C LEU A 228 4.62 -15.62 -15.88
N SER A 229 3.67 -15.22 -16.72
CA SER A 229 3.13 -16.11 -17.75
C SER A 229 4.11 -16.38 -18.90
N VAL A 230 5.13 -15.53 -19.06
CA VAL A 230 6.17 -15.63 -20.09
C VAL A 230 7.51 -16.05 -19.50
N TYR A 231 7.88 -15.49 -18.36
CA TYR A 231 9.15 -15.77 -17.68
C TYR A 231 8.89 -16.60 -16.42
N ARG A 232 9.58 -17.74 -16.30
CA ARG A 232 9.41 -18.64 -15.15
C ARG A 232 9.72 -17.93 -13.84
N TYR A 233 8.96 -18.24 -12.80
CA TYR A 233 9.11 -17.63 -11.48
C TYR A 233 10.54 -17.77 -10.92
N ALA A 234 11.15 -18.96 -11.01
CA ALA A 234 12.51 -19.18 -10.53
C ALA A 234 13.53 -18.26 -11.24
N ASP A 235 13.44 -18.15 -12.58
CA ASP A 235 14.33 -17.32 -13.38
C ASP A 235 14.10 -15.81 -13.06
N ALA A 236 12.87 -15.44 -12.78
CA ALA A 236 12.50 -14.09 -12.39
C ALA A 236 13.09 -13.71 -11.03
N CYS A 237 13.09 -14.60 -10.05
CA CYS A 237 13.69 -14.39 -8.73
C CYS A 237 15.22 -14.18 -8.79
N GLU A 238 15.89 -14.79 -9.75
CA GLU A 238 17.34 -14.67 -9.95
C GLU A 238 17.72 -13.50 -10.89
N SER A 239 16.74 -12.80 -11.43
CA SER A 239 16.96 -11.73 -12.41
C SER A 239 17.53 -10.46 -11.77
N THR A 240 18.31 -9.70 -12.55
CA THR A 240 18.76 -8.35 -12.18
C THR A 240 17.68 -7.30 -12.51
N PRO A 241 17.71 -6.10 -11.87
CA PRO A 241 16.78 -5.01 -12.22
C PRO A 241 16.83 -4.63 -13.70
N THR A 242 18.02 -4.62 -14.31
CA THR A 242 18.19 -4.35 -15.74
C THR A 242 17.47 -5.40 -16.59
N LYS A 243 17.62 -6.68 -16.25
CA LYS A 243 16.97 -7.77 -16.97
C LYS A 243 15.45 -7.72 -16.87
N VAL A 244 14.92 -7.43 -15.67
CA VAL A 244 13.48 -7.25 -15.45
C VAL A 244 12.96 -6.08 -16.30
N ARG A 245 13.69 -4.96 -16.34
CA ARG A 245 13.33 -3.80 -17.17
C ARG A 245 13.30 -4.11 -18.67
N GLU A 246 14.31 -4.80 -19.18
CA GLU A 246 14.35 -5.24 -20.58
C GLU A 246 13.19 -6.16 -20.92
N ASN A 247 12.91 -7.13 -20.06
CA ASN A 247 11.82 -8.09 -20.23
C ASN A 247 10.45 -7.38 -20.19
N LEU A 248 10.25 -6.44 -19.25
CA LEU A 248 9.05 -5.61 -19.17
C LEU A 248 8.85 -4.77 -20.43
N ALA A 249 9.92 -4.15 -20.97
CA ALA A 249 9.84 -3.37 -22.20
C ALA A 249 9.37 -4.22 -23.39
N ARG A 250 9.78 -5.51 -23.46
CA ARG A 250 9.33 -6.44 -24.50
C ARG A 250 7.86 -6.85 -24.35
N LEU A 251 7.32 -6.83 -23.12
CA LEU A 251 5.94 -7.18 -22.84
C LEU A 251 5.02 -5.97 -22.81
N TRP A 252 5.52 -4.77 -23.08
CA TRP A 252 4.78 -3.53 -22.88
C TRP A 252 3.48 -3.49 -23.69
N ASP A 253 3.49 -3.94 -24.94
CA ASP A 253 2.29 -4.05 -25.78
C ASP A 253 1.26 -5.04 -25.21
N CYS A 254 1.71 -6.12 -24.60
CA CYS A 254 0.82 -7.06 -23.91
C CYS A 254 0.18 -6.43 -22.65
N LEU A 255 0.93 -5.58 -21.94
CA LEU A 255 0.40 -4.85 -20.78
C LEU A 255 -0.62 -3.80 -21.21
N LEU A 256 -0.37 -3.06 -22.29
CA LEU A 256 -1.34 -2.12 -22.89
C LEU A 256 -2.64 -2.85 -23.27
N TYR A 257 -2.54 -3.96 -23.98
CA TYR A 257 -3.73 -4.75 -24.34
C TYR A 257 -4.49 -5.27 -23.12
N THR A 258 -3.78 -5.64 -22.06
CA THR A 258 -4.39 -6.07 -20.79
C THR A 258 -5.11 -4.91 -20.10
N SER A 259 -4.58 -3.70 -20.19
CA SER A 259 -5.18 -2.47 -19.70
C SER A 259 -6.49 -2.15 -20.45
N ASP A 260 -6.45 -2.12 -21.79
CA ASP A 260 -7.62 -1.80 -22.63
C ASP A 260 -8.77 -2.81 -22.41
N ALA A 261 -8.45 -4.10 -22.27
CA ALA A 261 -9.43 -5.14 -21.94
C ALA A 261 -10.00 -5.01 -20.51
N ALA A 262 -9.39 -4.21 -19.64
CA ALA A 262 -9.93 -3.88 -18.32
C ALA A 262 -11.00 -2.81 -18.40
N ASP A 263 -10.84 -1.84 -19.29
CA ASP A 263 -11.79 -0.73 -19.48
C ASP A 263 -13.06 -1.17 -20.25
N GLU A 264 -12.96 -2.18 -21.11
CA GLU A 264 -14.12 -2.71 -21.87
C GLU A 264 -15.00 -3.68 -21.08
N GLY A 265 -14.56 -4.13 -19.91
CA GLY A 265 -15.25 -5.12 -19.05
C GLY A 265 -16.15 -4.54 -17.96
N LEU A 266 -16.52 -3.25 -18.05
CA LEU A 266 -17.44 -2.56 -17.16
C LEU A 266 -18.88 -2.65 -17.67
#